data_f8cc2f6d56c5dd8143555e774692a5cf
#
_entry.id   f8cc2f6d56c5dd8143555e774692a5cf
#
_cell.length_a   1.000
_cell.length_b   1.000
_cell.length_c   1.000
_cell.angle_alpha   90.00
_cell.angle_beta   90.00
_cell.angle_gamma   90.00
#
_symmetry.space_group_name_H-M   'P 1'
#
loop_
_entity.id
_entity.type
_entity.pdbx_description
1 polymer ?
#
loop_
_entity_poly.entity_id
_entity_poly.type
_entity_poly.pdbx_seq_one_letter_code
_entity_poly.pdbx_strand_id
1 'polypeptide(L)'
;MESKFNFKSSIKSGLNPEPGPWRSFPEFNFVGGHNDPGSLSVEKLAEACNSVMLREGASLATYGLESGPQGYIKLREFLVSKLHRYAGIECTVDDILLTSGSLQAIDLINEALIGKGSTVIVEESNYGGVLSRLNRLDCKMIAIPVDDQGMRTDKLHEELRSLADKNIKPEYIYTIPTVHNPSGTIMSEARREHLVELAVEYDIPVFEDECYADLVWAGDRPQALRAMDSTGRVVHVGSFSKTIAPALRVGYIVADWSLMGHLLSLKTDAGSGALEQMLLAE
;
A
#
# COMPACT_ATOMS: atom_id res chain seq x y z
N MET A 1 21.42 22.96 38.68
CA MET A 1 20.53 22.59 37.56
C MET A 1 20.70 21.10 37.34
N GLU A 2 19.67 20.31 37.58
CA GLU A 2 19.70 18.90 37.27
C GLU A 2 19.86 18.73 35.75
N SER A 3 20.79 17.88 35.30
CA SER A 3 20.99 17.61 33.91
C SER A 3 19.77 16.86 33.33
N LYS A 4 19.17 17.37 32.25
CA LYS A 4 18.08 16.65 31.58
C LYS A 4 18.54 15.27 31.17
N PHE A 5 17.70 14.25 31.36
CA PHE A 5 17.99 12.89 30.94
C PHE A 5 18.23 12.84 29.42
N ASN A 6 19.25 12.12 29.00
CA ASN A 6 19.61 11.96 27.59
C ASN A 6 19.32 10.52 27.12
N PHE A 7 18.35 10.37 26.25
CA PHE A 7 17.95 9.07 25.72
C PHE A 7 18.97 8.40 24.76
N LYS A 8 20.04 9.10 24.33
CA LYS A 8 21.00 8.55 23.34
C LYS A 8 21.57 7.17 23.72
N SER A 9 21.82 6.95 24.99
CA SER A 9 22.35 5.68 25.50
C SER A 9 21.31 4.56 25.57
N SER A 10 20.02 4.90 25.51
CA SER A 10 18.91 3.93 25.59
C SER A 10 18.31 3.59 24.21
N ILE A 11 18.70 4.32 23.17
CA ILE A 11 18.22 4.10 21.81
C ILE A 11 18.95 2.92 21.21
N LYS A 12 18.20 1.95 20.65
CA LYS A 12 18.78 0.79 19.97
C LYS A 12 19.59 1.21 18.74
N SER A 13 20.64 0.47 18.43
CA SER A 13 21.44 0.66 17.21
C SER A 13 20.62 0.30 15.94
N GLY A 14 21.07 0.79 14.78
CA GLY A 14 20.46 0.45 13.48
C GLY A 14 19.23 1.26 13.10
N LEU A 15 18.89 2.31 13.84
CA LEU A 15 17.86 3.25 13.40
C LEU A 15 18.39 4.20 12.33
N ASN A 16 17.47 4.69 11.49
CA ASN A 16 17.77 5.74 10.52
C ASN A 16 18.32 6.99 11.24
N PRO A 17 19.14 7.81 10.56
CA PRO A 17 19.63 9.08 11.12
C PRO A 17 18.49 9.95 11.64
N GLU A 18 18.70 10.60 12.77
CA GLU A 18 17.73 11.52 13.36
C GLU A 18 17.46 12.70 12.40
N PRO A 19 16.21 12.96 12.01
CA PRO A 19 15.88 14.19 11.31
C PRO A 19 15.97 15.36 12.30
N GLY A 20 16.37 16.52 11.83
CA GLY A 20 16.25 17.75 12.59
C GLY A 20 14.77 18.14 12.80
N PRO A 21 14.49 19.09 13.73
CA PRO A 21 13.14 19.63 13.88
C PRO A 21 12.63 20.19 12.55
N TRP A 22 11.40 19.79 12.17
CA TRP A 22 10.77 20.34 10.98
C TRP A 22 10.55 21.86 11.12
N ARG A 23 10.86 22.63 10.07
CA ARG A 23 10.72 24.08 10.06
C ARG A 23 9.82 24.59 8.95
N SER A 24 10.02 24.08 7.74
CA SER A 24 9.24 24.45 6.54
C SER A 24 9.56 23.48 5.40
N PHE A 25 8.75 23.51 4.36
CA PHE A 25 9.14 22.92 3.10
C PHE A 25 10.32 23.70 2.45
N PRO A 26 11.17 23.04 1.66
CA PRO A 26 12.17 23.72 0.85
C PRO A 26 11.48 24.62 -0.20
N GLU A 27 12.18 25.64 -0.67
CA GLU A 27 11.70 26.56 -1.73
C GLU A 27 11.23 25.78 -2.97
N PHE A 28 11.99 24.76 -3.37
CA PHE A 28 11.66 23.84 -4.45
C PHE A 28 11.40 22.44 -3.86
N ASN A 29 10.14 22.13 -3.61
CA ASN A 29 9.74 20.87 -2.99
C ASN A 29 9.33 19.84 -4.04
N PHE A 30 10.24 18.94 -4.41
CA PHE A 30 9.99 17.81 -5.31
C PHE A 30 9.77 16.47 -4.55
N VAL A 31 9.59 16.52 -3.24
CA VAL A 31 9.43 15.35 -2.38
C VAL A 31 7.98 15.24 -1.92
N GLY A 32 7.50 14.01 -1.76
CA GLY A 32 6.21 13.71 -1.11
C GLY A 32 5.03 13.51 -2.07
N GLY A 33 5.12 13.94 -3.33
CA GLY A 33 4.02 13.78 -4.30
C GLY A 33 2.73 14.41 -3.77
N HIS A 34 2.81 15.68 -3.35
CA HIS A 34 1.66 16.44 -2.85
C HIS A 34 0.70 16.78 -4.00
N ASN A 35 -0.59 16.81 -3.68
CA ASN A 35 -1.61 17.27 -4.61
C ASN A 35 -1.51 18.80 -4.74
N ASP A 36 -1.96 19.34 -5.88
CA ASP A 36 -2.13 20.77 -6.03
C ASP A 36 -3.26 21.27 -5.11
N PRO A 37 -2.99 22.20 -4.17
CA PRO A 37 -4.03 22.74 -3.31
C PRO A 37 -5.20 23.37 -4.05
N GLY A 38 -4.95 23.93 -5.25
CA GLY A 38 -5.98 24.56 -6.08
C GLY A 38 -6.94 23.55 -6.73
N SER A 39 -6.54 22.29 -6.84
CA SER A 39 -7.39 21.20 -7.37
C SER A 39 -8.26 20.53 -6.31
N LEU A 40 -8.03 20.81 -5.02
CA LEU A 40 -8.80 20.21 -3.93
C LEU A 40 -10.17 20.88 -3.81
N SER A 41 -11.24 20.11 -3.99
CA SER A 41 -12.63 20.61 -3.85
C SER A 41 -13.00 20.75 -2.37
N VAL A 42 -12.50 21.83 -1.72
CA VAL A 42 -12.70 22.09 -0.28
C VAL A 42 -14.17 22.21 0.07
N GLU A 43 -14.97 22.86 -0.79
CA GLU A 43 -16.42 23.05 -0.60
C GLU A 43 -17.14 21.70 -0.57
N LYS A 44 -16.84 20.80 -1.51
CA LYS A 44 -17.43 19.45 -1.55
C LYS A 44 -17.04 18.62 -0.33
N LEU A 45 -15.78 18.73 0.12
CA LEU A 45 -15.34 18.05 1.33
C LEU A 45 -16.07 18.60 2.58
N ALA A 46 -16.29 19.91 2.64
CA ALA A 46 -17.04 20.53 3.74
C ALA A 46 -18.51 20.11 3.73
N GLU A 47 -19.16 20.06 2.57
CA GLU A 47 -20.53 19.57 2.40
C GLU A 47 -20.66 18.11 2.83
N ALA A 48 -19.78 17.24 2.35
CA ALA A 48 -19.73 15.82 2.70
C ALA A 48 -19.49 15.63 4.21
N CYS A 49 -18.56 16.38 4.80
CA CYS A 49 -18.31 16.34 6.23
C CYS A 49 -19.55 16.75 7.04
N ASN A 50 -20.21 17.83 6.67
CA ASN A 50 -21.44 18.29 7.32
C ASN A 50 -22.57 17.25 7.20
N SER A 51 -22.77 16.69 6.01
CA SER A 51 -23.79 15.64 5.75
C SER A 51 -23.58 14.43 6.66
N VAL A 52 -22.35 13.91 6.67
CA VAL A 52 -21.97 12.75 7.48
C VAL A 52 -22.13 13.01 8.98
N MET A 53 -21.66 14.15 9.46
CA MET A 53 -21.73 14.50 10.88
C MET A 53 -23.17 14.64 11.37
N LEU A 54 -24.06 15.25 10.59
CA LEU A 54 -25.47 15.39 10.93
C LEU A 54 -26.21 14.05 10.89
N ARG A 55 -25.88 13.18 9.95
CA ARG A 55 -26.53 11.89 9.74
C ARG A 55 -26.11 10.82 10.75
N GLU A 56 -24.82 10.70 11.01
CA GLU A 56 -24.27 9.57 11.77
C GLU A 56 -23.05 9.92 12.66
N GLY A 57 -22.85 11.22 12.93
CA GLY A 57 -21.72 11.66 13.76
C GLY A 57 -21.71 11.09 15.18
N ALA A 58 -22.86 10.67 15.71
CA ALA A 58 -22.94 10.02 17.02
C ALA A 58 -22.19 8.68 17.07
N SER A 59 -22.03 7.98 15.93
CA SER A 59 -21.28 6.71 15.85
C SER A 59 -19.79 6.86 16.14
N LEU A 60 -19.25 8.10 16.06
CA LEU A 60 -17.86 8.40 16.47
C LEU A 60 -17.61 8.16 17.97
N ALA A 61 -18.64 7.98 18.77
CA ALA A 61 -18.52 7.63 20.19
C ALA A 61 -18.04 6.17 20.41
N THR A 62 -18.06 5.33 19.36
CA THR A 62 -17.70 3.91 19.43
C THR A 62 -16.58 3.57 18.46
N TYR A 63 -15.68 2.69 18.88
CA TYR A 63 -14.66 2.15 17.95
C TYR A 63 -15.32 1.31 16.84
N GLY A 64 -14.72 1.40 15.62
CA GLY A 64 -15.13 0.57 14.48
C GLY A 64 -16.45 0.97 13.82
N LEU A 65 -17.13 2.04 14.26
CA LEU A 65 -18.36 2.57 13.64
C LEU A 65 -19.42 1.50 13.38
N GLU A 66 -19.55 0.50 14.27
CA GLU A 66 -20.42 -0.68 14.09
C GLU A 66 -20.13 -1.49 12.81
N SER A 67 -18.97 -1.25 12.18
CA SER A 67 -18.53 -1.85 10.91
C SER A 67 -17.44 -2.91 11.08
N GLY A 68 -17.00 -3.13 12.31
CA GLY A 68 -15.94 -4.07 12.64
C GLY A 68 -14.50 -3.53 12.43
N PRO A 69 -13.49 -4.37 12.69
CA PRO A 69 -12.08 -3.96 12.67
C PRO A 69 -11.55 -3.64 11.27
N GLN A 70 -12.23 -4.08 10.22
CA GLN A 70 -11.87 -3.81 8.83
C GLN A 70 -12.11 -2.35 8.42
N GLY A 71 -12.85 -1.58 9.21
CA GLY A 71 -13.18 -0.19 8.95
C GLY A 71 -14.57 0.00 8.34
N TYR A 72 -14.92 1.25 8.06
CA TYR A 72 -16.25 1.71 7.74
C TYR A 72 -16.88 0.98 6.54
N ILE A 73 -18.03 0.34 6.77
CA ILE A 73 -18.66 -0.57 5.79
C ILE A 73 -19.02 0.14 4.49
N LYS A 74 -19.55 1.37 4.53
CA LYS A 74 -19.96 2.10 3.31
C LYS A 74 -18.77 2.45 2.41
N LEU A 75 -17.58 2.71 2.99
CA LEU A 75 -16.37 2.93 2.20
C LEU A 75 -15.89 1.63 1.56
N ARG A 76 -16.01 0.50 2.26
CA ARG A 76 -15.68 -0.82 1.69
C ARG A 76 -16.66 -1.20 0.56
N GLU A 77 -17.95 -0.94 0.70
CA GLU A 77 -18.96 -1.12 -0.37
C GLU A 77 -18.65 -0.28 -1.61
N PHE A 78 -18.28 0.99 -1.40
CA PHE A 78 -17.81 1.86 -2.49
C PHE A 78 -16.56 1.27 -3.17
N LEU A 79 -15.58 0.79 -2.39
CA LEU A 79 -14.36 0.20 -2.93
C LEU A 79 -14.62 -1.06 -3.73
N VAL A 80 -15.55 -1.94 -3.32
CA VAL A 80 -15.97 -3.10 -4.12
C VAL A 80 -16.40 -2.66 -5.51
N SER A 81 -17.32 -1.68 -5.58
CA SER A 81 -17.85 -1.16 -6.85
C SER A 81 -16.76 -0.48 -7.69
N LYS A 82 -15.89 0.33 -7.04
CA LYS A 82 -14.77 1.02 -7.71
C LYS A 82 -13.77 0.04 -8.29
N LEU A 83 -13.35 -0.94 -7.53
CA LEU A 83 -12.34 -1.92 -7.89
C LEU A 83 -12.83 -2.83 -9.03
N HIS A 84 -14.07 -3.28 -8.96
CA HIS A 84 -14.69 -4.01 -10.06
C HIS A 84 -14.68 -3.19 -11.35
N ARG A 85 -15.15 -1.95 -11.30
CA ARG A 85 -15.32 -1.10 -12.48
C ARG A 85 -14.01 -0.65 -13.12
N TYR A 86 -13.00 -0.29 -12.31
CA TYR A 86 -11.80 0.41 -12.80
C TYR A 86 -10.52 -0.43 -12.74
N ALA A 87 -10.49 -1.51 -11.97
CA ALA A 87 -9.33 -2.39 -11.82
C ALA A 87 -9.61 -3.83 -12.26
N GLY A 88 -10.88 -4.18 -12.53
CA GLY A 88 -11.31 -5.54 -12.86
C GLY A 88 -11.28 -6.51 -11.68
N ILE A 89 -11.11 -6.01 -10.45
CA ILE A 89 -10.99 -6.84 -9.25
C ILE A 89 -12.37 -7.26 -8.76
N GLU A 90 -12.61 -8.58 -8.71
CA GLU A 90 -13.77 -9.16 -8.04
C GLU A 90 -13.44 -9.40 -6.57
N CYS A 91 -14.17 -8.74 -5.68
CA CYS A 91 -14.01 -8.89 -4.24
C CYS A 91 -15.32 -8.57 -3.51
N THR A 92 -15.38 -8.96 -2.24
CA THR A 92 -16.46 -8.62 -1.32
C THR A 92 -16.00 -7.60 -0.30
N VAL A 93 -16.91 -7.07 0.49
CA VAL A 93 -16.57 -6.15 1.59
C VAL A 93 -15.65 -6.81 2.63
N ASP A 94 -15.71 -8.13 2.76
CA ASP A 94 -14.89 -8.88 3.72
C ASP A 94 -13.45 -9.07 3.26
N ASP A 95 -13.17 -8.90 1.98
CA ASP A 95 -11.82 -8.95 1.41
C ASP A 95 -11.09 -7.60 1.54
N ILE A 96 -11.73 -6.55 2.10
CA ILE A 96 -11.18 -5.20 2.18
C ILE A 96 -10.88 -4.81 3.63
N LEU A 97 -9.64 -4.37 3.89
CA LEU A 97 -9.18 -3.77 5.14
C LEU A 97 -8.79 -2.31 4.91
N LEU A 98 -9.46 -1.37 5.60
CA LEU A 98 -9.09 0.04 5.58
C LEU A 98 -7.90 0.30 6.51
N THR A 99 -6.96 1.12 6.05
CA THR A 99 -5.68 1.39 6.73
C THR A 99 -5.42 2.89 6.82
N SER A 100 -4.54 3.30 7.75
CA SER A 100 -4.06 4.68 7.87
C SER A 100 -3.03 5.01 6.76
N GLY A 101 -3.50 4.96 5.51
CA GLY A 101 -2.70 5.07 4.29
C GLY A 101 -2.00 3.75 3.94
N SER A 102 -1.45 3.69 2.72
CA SER A 102 -0.76 2.49 2.21
C SER A 102 0.46 2.08 3.02
N LEU A 103 1.11 3.01 3.74
CA LEU A 103 2.26 2.65 4.58
C LEU A 103 1.88 1.74 5.75
N GLN A 104 0.69 1.89 6.35
CA GLN A 104 0.21 0.93 7.34
C GLN A 104 -0.11 -0.41 6.69
N ALA A 105 -0.66 -0.41 5.48
CA ALA A 105 -0.87 -1.64 4.72
C ALA A 105 0.44 -2.41 4.52
N ILE A 106 1.49 -1.70 4.10
CA ILE A 106 2.85 -2.26 3.94
C ILE A 106 3.37 -2.82 5.27
N ASP A 107 3.24 -2.07 6.36
CA ASP A 107 3.71 -2.51 7.68
C ASP A 107 3.00 -3.80 8.13
N LEU A 108 1.67 -3.89 7.97
CA LEU A 108 0.88 -5.08 8.32
C LEU A 108 1.26 -6.30 7.48
N ILE A 109 1.42 -6.14 6.15
CA ILE A 109 1.82 -7.23 5.26
C ILE A 109 3.25 -7.71 5.61
N ASN A 110 4.15 -6.76 5.86
CA ASN A 110 5.52 -7.10 6.28
C ASN A 110 5.54 -7.86 7.60
N GLU A 111 4.74 -7.43 8.58
CA GLU A 111 4.67 -8.09 9.88
C GLU A 111 4.07 -9.50 9.77
N ALA A 112 3.13 -9.70 8.85
CA ALA A 112 2.53 -11.01 8.61
C ALA A 112 3.46 -11.98 7.87
N LEU A 113 4.27 -11.50 6.92
CA LEU A 113 4.99 -12.36 5.98
C LEU A 113 6.51 -12.40 6.21
N ILE A 114 7.12 -11.38 6.86
CA ILE A 114 8.57 -11.27 6.96
C ILE A 114 9.07 -11.78 8.31
N GLY A 115 9.92 -12.80 8.27
CA GLY A 115 10.71 -13.30 9.38
C GLY A 115 12.16 -12.83 9.35
N LYS A 116 12.94 -13.23 10.35
CA LYS A 116 14.36 -12.93 10.41
C LYS A 116 15.12 -13.63 9.27
N GLY A 117 15.85 -12.86 8.47
CA GLY A 117 16.63 -13.38 7.35
C GLY A 117 15.83 -13.66 6.08
N SER A 118 14.58 -13.24 6.05
CA SER A 118 13.70 -13.33 4.87
C SER A 118 14.31 -12.65 3.65
N THR A 119 13.93 -13.15 2.47
CA THR A 119 14.29 -12.57 1.17
C THR A 119 13.02 -12.01 0.52
N VAL A 120 13.10 -10.80 0.01
CA VAL A 120 12.01 -10.13 -0.72
C VAL A 120 12.52 -9.68 -2.08
N ILE A 121 11.72 -9.87 -3.12
CA ILE A 121 12.02 -9.34 -4.45
C ILE A 121 11.37 -7.97 -4.60
N VAL A 122 12.13 -7.00 -5.11
CA VAL A 122 11.66 -5.62 -5.35
C VAL A 122 12.15 -5.15 -6.72
N GLU A 123 11.57 -4.09 -7.25
CA GLU A 123 12.10 -3.40 -8.42
C GLU A 123 13.39 -2.66 -8.05
N GLU A 124 14.37 -2.54 -8.97
CA GLU A 124 15.69 -1.95 -8.71
C GLU A 124 15.63 -0.47 -8.30
N SER A 125 14.67 0.25 -8.84
CA SER A 125 14.30 1.58 -8.38
C SER A 125 12.91 1.50 -7.77
N ASN A 126 12.74 1.97 -6.54
CA ASN A 126 11.48 1.75 -5.85
C ASN A 126 11.16 2.85 -4.84
N TYR A 127 9.94 2.85 -4.33
CA TYR A 127 9.49 3.79 -3.32
C TYR A 127 10.30 3.67 -2.03
N GLY A 128 10.99 4.75 -1.65
CA GLY A 128 11.87 4.77 -0.47
C GLY A 128 11.17 4.42 0.85
N GLY A 129 9.85 4.64 0.94
CA GLY A 129 9.06 4.24 2.10
C GLY A 129 9.01 2.73 2.33
N VAL A 130 8.94 1.94 1.27
CA VAL A 130 8.99 0.47 1.33
C VAL A 130 10.41 0.00 1.64
N LEU A 131 11.40 0.48 0.88
CA LEU A 131 12.79 0.08 1.06
C LEU A 131 13.29 0.35 2.49
N SER A 132 12.90 1.49 3.07
CA SER A 132 13.24 1.83 4.46
C SER A 132 12.62 0.85 5.48
N ARG A 133 11.40 0.35 5.22
CA ARG A 133 10.74 -0.63 6.09
C ARG A 133 11.40 -1.98 6.02
N LEU A 134 11.69 -2.45 4.81
CA LEU A 134 12.39 -3.72 4.58
C LEU A 134 13.79 -3.71 5.21
N ASN A 135 14.54 -2.61 5.06
CA ASN A 135 15.83 -2.44 5.72
C ASN A 135 15.74 -2.54 7.26
N ARG A 136 14.69 -1.98 7.88
CA ARG A 136 14.50 -2.06 9.34
C ARG A 136 14.17 -3.48 9.83
N LEU A 137 13.64 -4.32 8.95
CA LEU A 137 13.34 -5.73 9.24
C LEU A 137 14.52 -6.66 8.97
N ASP A 138 15.68 -6.11 8.55
CA ASP A 138 16.88 -6.89 8.21
C ASP A 138 16.61 -7.94 7.11
N CYS A 139 15.74 -7.59 6.14
CA CYS A 139 15.45 -8.43 4.99
C CYS A 139 16.54 -8.31 3.93
N LYS A 140 16.81 -9.41 3.27
CA LYS A 140 17.55 -9.41 2.01
C LYS A 140 16.63 -8.97 0.88
N MET A 141 16.92 -7.84 0.25
CA MET A 141 16.22 -7.38 -0.94
C MET A 141 16.97 -7.81 -2.20
N ILE A 142 16.24 -8.40 -3.16
CA ILE A 142 16.73 -8.74 -4.49
C ILE A 142 16.06 -7.81 -5.48
N ALA A 143 16.88 -7.04 -6.18
CA ALA A 143 16.42 -6.00 -7.10
C ALA A 143 16.29 -6.56 -8.53
N ILE A 144 15.12 -6.38 -9.14
CA ILE A 144 14.87 -6.76 -10.54
C ILE A 144 14.87 -5.49 -11.41
N PRO A 145 15.60 -5.47 -12.52
CA PRO A 145 15.65 -4.32 -13.43
C PRO A 145 14.26 -3.89 -13.93
N VAL A 146 14.11 -2.58 -14.14
CA VAL A 146 12.92 -1.94 -14.71
C VAL A 146 13.30 -1.23 -16.01
N ASP A 147 12.46 -1.33 -17.02
CA ASP A 147 12.58 -0.58 -18.27
C ASP A 147 11.26 0.15 -18.60
N ASP A 148 11.09 0.65 -19.82
CA ASP A 148 9.91 1.38 -20.27
C ASP A 148 8.60 0.58 -20.24
N GLN A 149 8.68 -0.75 -20.07
CA GLN A 149 7.52 -1.64 -19.91
C GLN A 149 7.35 -2.16 -18.49
N GLY A 150 8.01 -1.56 -17.49
CA GLY A 150 7.96 -1.97 -16.10
C GLY A 150 9.02 -3.02 -15.71
N MET A 151 8.76 -3.79 -14.66
CA MET A 151 9.68 -4.84 -14.19
C MET A 151 10.03 -5.82 -15.31
N ARG A 152 11.33 -6.15 -15.47
CA ARG A 152 11.84 -7.17 -16.39
C ARG A 152 11.48 -8.56 -15.87
N THR A 153 10.35 -9.10 -16.31
CA THR A 153 9.87 -10.41 -15.85
C THR A 153 10.72 -11.59 -16.37
N ASP A 154 11.47 -11.40 -17.46
CA ASP A 154 12.51 -12.34 -17.89
C ASP A 154 13.66 -12.41 -16.87
N LYS A 155 14.08 -11.27 -16.33
CA LYS A 155 15.10 -11.21 -15.25
C LYS A 155 14.56 -11.71 -13.92
N LEU A 156 13.30 -11.46 -13.63
CA LEU A 156 12.62 -12.06 -12.49
C LEU A 156 12.66 -13.60 -12.57
N HIS A 157 12.34 -14.17 -13.73
CA HIS A 157 12.37 -15.62 -13.93
C HIS A 157 13.79 -16.20 -13.75
N GLU A 158 14.82 -15.56 -14.34
CA GLU A 158 16.22 -15.96 -14.16
C GLU A 158 16.61 -15.99 -12.67
N GLU A 159 16.22 -14.96 -11.90
CA GLU A 159 16.54 -14.86 -10.48
C GLU A 159 15.76 -15.88 -9.64
N LEU A 160 14.46 -16.08 -9.92
CA LEU A 160 13.63 -17.09 -9.24
C LEU A 160 14.22 -18.50 -9.40
N ARG A 161 14.67 -18.85 -10.60
CA ARG A 161 15.39 -20.12 -10.84
C ARG A 161 16.66 -20.22 -10.01
N SER A 162 17.49 -19.16 -10.02
CA SER A 162 18.73 -19.11 -9.23
C SER A 162 18.48 -19.26 -7.73
N LEU A 163 17.37 -18.71 -7.23
CA LEU A 163 16.97 -18.83 -5.83
C LEU A 163 16.48 -20.24 -5.50
N ALA A 164 15.68 -20.82 -6.39
CA ALA A 164 15.17 -22.18 -6.25
C ALA A 164 16.32 -23.20 -6.21
N ASP A 165 17.35 -23.04 -7.07
CA ASP A 165 18.55 -23.88 -7.06
C ASP A 165 19.33 -23.81 -5.73
N LYS A 166 19.18 -22.70 -4.99
CA LYS A 166 19.78 -22.47 -3.67
C LYS A 166 18.85 -22.82 -2.50
N ASN A 167 17.63 -23.36 -2.79
CA ASN A 167 16.56 -23.59 -1.81
C ASN A 167 16.18 -22.31 -1.03
N ILE A 168 16.18 -21.17 -1.69
CA ILE A 168 15.70 -19.89 -1.13
C ILE A 168 14.36 -19.57 -1.76
N LYS A 169 13.31 -19.47 -0.94
CA LYS A 169 11.99 -19.01 -1.35
C LYS A 169 11.79 -17.57 -0.89
N PRO A 170 11.58 -16.59 -1.80
CA PRO A 170 11.20 -15.25 -1.40
C PRO A 170 9.84 -15.23 -0.70
N GLU A 171 9.67 -14.34 0.28
CA GLU A 171 8.41 -14.17 0.99
C GLU A 171 7.33 -13.56 0.10
N TYR A 172 7.71 -12.61 -0.75
CA TYR A 172 6.86 -12.02 -1.76
C TYR A 172 7.66 -11.26 -2.84
N ILE A 173 6.96 -10.91 -3.92
CA ILE A 173 7.41 -9.97 -4.95
C ILE A 173 6.64 -8.66 -4.74
N TYR A 174 7.35 -7.54 -4.48
CA TYR A 174 6.76 -6.20 -4.42
C TYR A 174 6.89 -5.49 -5.75
N THR A 175 5.81 -4.92 -6.27
CA THR A 175 5.81 -4.14 -7.51
C THR A 175 4.80 -3.00 -7.47
N ILE A 176 5.12 -1.90 -8.18
CA ILE A 176 4.21 -0.79 -8.49
C ILE A 176 3.91 -0.85 -9.99
N PRO A 177 2.93 -1.65 -10.44
CA PRO A 177 2.78 -1.96 -11.85
C PRO A 177 2.16 -0.82 -12.69
N THR A 178 1.48 0.16 -12.05
CA THR A 178 0.82 1.25 -12.77
C THR A 178 1.32 2.60 -12.26
N VAL A 179 1.93 3.39 -13.15
CA VAL A 179 2.59 4.67 -12.82
C VAL A 179 3.63 4.48 -11.72
N HIS A 180 4.61 3.67 -12.05
CA HIS A 180 5.68 3.24 -11.14
C HIS A 180 6.43 4.41 -10.50
N ASN A 181 6.65 4.36 -9.22
CA ASN A 181 7.46 5.33 -8.49
C ASN A 181 8.89 4.78 -8.25
N PRO A 182 9.96 5.36 -8.90
CA PRO A 182 9.99 6.73 -9.44
C PRO A 182 9.93 6.83 -10.98
N SER A 183 9.89 5.75 -11.75
CA SER A 183 10.11 5.81 -13.20
C SER A 183 8.92 6.37 -14.00
N GLY A 184 7.70 6.33 -13.45
CA GLY A 184 6.47 6.70 -14.15
C GLY A 184 6.01 5.66 -15.18
N THR A 185 6.66 4.51 -15.31
CA THR A 185 6.31 3.46 -16.26
C THR A 185 5.01 2.77 -15.91
N ILE A 186 4.36 2.19 -16.92
CA ILE A 186 3.20 1.32 -16.75
C ILE A 186 3.60 -0.07 -17.25
N MET A 187 3.50 -1.08 -16.40
CA MET A 187 3.82 -2.45 -16.76
C MET A 187 2.89 -2.94 -17.85
N SER A 188 3.48 -3.45 -18.94
CA SER A 188 2.71 -3.99 -20.08
C SER A 188 1.90 -5.21 -19.70
N GLU A 189 0.79 -5.45 -20.41
CA GLU A 189 -0.11 -6.58 -20.16
C GLU A 189 0.64 -7.93 -20.19
N ALA A 190 1.46 -8.15 -21.19
CA ALA A 190 2.26 -9.38 -21.30
C ALA A 190 3.20 -9.61 -20.10
N ARG A 191 3.74 -8.54 -19.50
CA ARG A 191 4.55 -8.67 -18.28
C ARG A 191 3.71 -8.89 -17.03
N ARG A 192 2.51 -8.33 -16.98
CA ARG A 192 1.56 -8.60 -15.89
C ARG A 192 1.16 -10.08 -15.88
N GLU A 193 0.78 -10.61 -17.03
CA GLU A 193 0.47 -12.03 -17.20
C GLU A 193 1.65 -12.91 -16.79
N HIS A 194 2.83 -12.65 -17.34
CA HIS A 194 4.04 -13.43 -17.02
C HIS A 194 4.44 -13.33 -15.53
N LEU A 195 4.26 -12.17 -14.87
CA LEU A 195 4.53 -12.04 -13.44
C LEU A 195 3.57 -12.91 -12.61
N VAL A 196 2.28 -12.90 -12.95
CA VAL A 196 1.28 -13.75 -12.28
C VAL A 196 1.57 -15.23 -12.52
N GLU A 197 1.94 -15.64 -13.74
CA GLU A 197 2.37 -17.00 -14.05
C GLU A 197 3.58 -17.42 -13.19
N LEU A 198 4.60 -16.59 -13.10
CA LEU A 198 5.78 -16.86 -12.26
C LEU A 198 5.42 -16.97 -10.79
N ALA A 199 4.53 -16.10 -10.29
CA ALA A 199 4.04 -16.16 -8.91
C ALA A 199 3.35 -17.50 -8.61
N VAL A 200 2.60 -18.04 -9.57
CA VAL A 200 1.97 -19.37 -9.46
C VAL A 200 3.01 -20.48 -9.56
N GLU A 201 3.91 -20.43 -10.56
CA GLU A 201 4.95 -21.46 -10.78
C GLU A 201 5.86 -21.64 -9.57
N TYR A 202 6.30 -20.54 -8.96
CA TYR A 202 7.21 -20.56 -7.81
C TYR A 202 6.50 -20.51 -6.46
N ASP A 203 5.16 -20.50 -6.44
CA ASP A 203 4.33 -20.42 -5.23
C ASP A 203 4.72 -19.24 -4.32
N ILE A 204 4.79 -18.03 -4.89
CA ILE A 204 5.21 -16.80 -4.20
C ILE A 204 4.08 -15.78 -4.24
N PRO A 205 3.72 -15.13 -3.11
CA PRO A 205 2.79 -14.00 -3.11
C PRO A 205 3.32 -12.80 -3.88
N VAL A 206 2.42 -12.02 -4.45
CA VAL A 206 2.72 -10.71 -5.06
C VAL A 206 2.06 -9.61 -4.24
N PHE A 207 2.84 -8.61 -3.89
CA PHE A 207 2.34 -7.39 -3.29
C PHE A 207 2.26 -6.32 -4.38
N GLU A 208 1.04 -6.05 -4.85
CA GLU A 208 0.70 -5.06 -5.86
C GLU A 208 0.39 -3.71 -5.19
N ASP A 209 1.25 -2.71 -5.35
CA ASP A 209 1.02 -1.35 -4.83
C ASP A 209 0.48 -0.44 -5.95
N GLU A 210 -0.80 -0.14 -5.90
CA GLU A 210 -1.55 0.61 -6.90
C GLU A 210 -1.95 2.02 -6.41
N CYS A 211 -1.06 2.66 -5.62
CA CYS A 211 -1.32 4.01 -5.09
C CYS A 211 -1.49 5.08 -6.17
N TYR A 212 -0.99 4.87 -7.38
CA TYR A 212 -1.01 5.81 -8.51
C TYR A 212 -1.91 5.37 -9.66
N ALA A 213 -2.51 4.21 -9.62
CA ALA A 213 -3.25 3.63 -10.73
C ALA A 213 -4.41 4.49 -11.27
N ASP A 214 -5.03 5.28 -10.40
CA ASP A 214 -6.10 6.20 -10.79
C ASP A 214 -5.58 7.48 -11.50
N LEU A 215 -4.25 7.65 -11.64
CA LEU A 215 -3.60 8.79 -12.29
C LEU A 215 -3.15 8.47 -13.73
N VAL A 216 -3.73 7.49 -14.39
CA VAL A 216 -3.52 7.25 -15.81
C VAL A 216 -4.29 8.32 -16.60
N TRP A 217 -3.56 9.27 -17.20
CA TRP A 217 -4.16 10.43 -17.90
C TRP A 217 -4.32 10.22 -19.40
N ALA A 218 -3.68 9.21 -19.96
CA ALA A 218 -3.77 8.86 -21.38
C ALA A 218 -3.85 7.35 -21.55
N GLY A 219 -4.72 6.90 -22.43
CA GLY A 219 -5.03 5.49 -22.62
C GLY A 219 -5.93 4.91 -21.51
N ASP A 220 -6.11 3.62 -21.54
CA ASP A 220 -6.90 2.89 -20.56
C ASP A 220 -6.03 2.47 -19.36
N ARG A 221 -6.60 2.48 -18.18
CA ARG A 221 -5.96 1.87 -17.02
C ARG A 221 -5.83 0.37 -17.24
N PRO A 222 -4.62 -0.22 -17.13
CA PRO A 222 -4.47 -1.66 -17.23
C PRO A 222 -5.23 -2.39 -16.14
N GLN A 223 -5.62 -3.63 -16.42
CA GLN A 223 -6.19 -4.51 -15.41
C GLN A 223 -5.17 -4.76 -14.29
N ALA A 224 -5.64 -4.78 -13.05
CA ALA A 224 -4.78 -5.04 -11.90
C ALA A 224 -4.24 -6.48 -11.92
N LEU A 225 -3.05 -6.72 -11.36
CA LEU A 225 -2.52 -8.07 -11.19
C LEU A 225 -3.47 -8.94 -10.36
N ARG A 226 -4.08 -8.36 -9.33
CA ARG A 226 -5.09 -9.05 -8.50
C ARG A 226 -6.27 -9.55 -9.33
N ALA A 227 -6.67 -8.83 -10.37
CA ALA A 227 -7.77 -9.23 -11.25
C ALA A 227 -7.38 -10.35 -12.24
N MET A 228 -6.08 -10.48 -12.55
CA MET A 228 -5.54 -11.55 -13.39
C MET A 228 -5.27 -12.84 -12.60
N ASP A 229 -5.16 -12.73 -11.26
CA ASP A 229 -4.84 -13.83 -10.36
C ASP A 229 -6.10 -14.56 -9.91
N SER A 230 -6.29 -15.80 -10.36
CA SER A 230 -7.37 -16.67 -9.91
C SER A 230 -7.02 -17.51 -8.68
N THR A 231 -5.81 -17.34 -8.12
CA THR A 231 -5.26 -18.22 -7.07
C THR A 231 -5.22 -17.58 -5.69
N GLY A 232 -5.51 -16.27 -5.58
CA GLY A 232 -5.48 -15.51 -4.33
C GLY A 232 -4.08 -15.10 -3.84
N ARG A 233 -3.04 -15.21 -4.69
CA ARG A 233 -1.67 -14.87 -4.33
C ARG A 233 -1.36 -13.38 -4.40
N VAL A 234 -2.14 -12.60 -5.15
CA VAL A 234 -1.92 -11.17 -5.28
C VAL A 234 -2.65 -10.43 -4.17
N VAL A 235 -1.90 -9.72 -3.34
CA VAL A 235 -2.41 -8.76 -2.35
C VAL A 235 -2.37 -7.38 -2.97
N HIS A 236 -3.54 -6.75 -3.12
CA HIS A 236 -3.65 -5.42 -3.73
C HIS A 236 -3.72 -4.33 -2.64
N VAL A 237 -2.95 -3.27 -2.83
CA VAL A 237 -2.95 -2.10 -1.95
C VAL A 237 -3.27 -0.85 -2.74
N GLY A 238 -4.21 -0.07 -2.24
CA GLY A 238 -4.57 1.22 -2.81
C GLY A 238 -4.58 2.35 -1.79
N SER A 239 -4.68 3.58 -2.27
CA SER A 239 -4.65 4.78 -1.44
C SER A 239 -5.49 5.90 -2.03
N PHE A 240 -6.08 6.73 -1.16
CA PHE A 240 -6.73 7.98 -1.55
C PHE A 240 -5.78 9.19 -1.52
N SER A 241 -4.51 8.97 -1.15
CA SER A 241 -3.52 10.05 -0.97
C SER A 241 -3.24 10.83 -2.25
N LYS A 242 -3.30 10.19 -3.41
CA LYS A 242 -2.93 10.82 -4.69
C LYS A 242 -4.14 11.29 -5.50
N THR A 243 -5.32 10.78 -5.18
CA THR A 243 -6.58 11.10 -5.89
C THR A 243 -7.42 12.13 -5.16
N ILE A 244 -7.43 12.11 -3.83
CA ILE A 244 -8.22 13.03 -3.02
C ILE A 244 -7.31 13.95 -2.21
N ALA A 245 -6.73 13.44 -1.10
CA ALA A 245 -5.86 14.24 -0.26
C ALA A 245 -4.93 13.34 0.60
N PRO A 246 -3.61 13.56 0.59
CA PRO A 246 -2.67 12.74 1.36
C PRO A 246 -2.85 12.89 2.87
N ALA A 247 -3.35 14.02 3.34
CA ALA A 247 -3.56 14.30 4.76
C ALA A 247 -4.74 13.55 5.39
N LEU A 248 -5.66 13.01 4.61
CA LEU A 248 -6.76 12.18 5.10
C LEU A 248 -6.30 10.81 5.61
N ARG A 249 -5.11 10.38 5.22
CA ARG A 249 -4.50 9.14 5.72
C ARG A 249 -5.37 7.90 5.54
N VAL A 250 -6.02 7.73 4.41
CA VAL A 250 -6.81 6.53 4.11
C VAL A 250 -6.20 5.75 2.95
N GLY A 251 -5.98 4.47 3.18
CA GLY A 251 -5.61 3.46 2.21
C GLY A 251 -6.39 2.18 2.46
N TYR A 252 -6.14 1.16 1.67
CA TYR A 252 -6.82 -0.12 1.83
C TYR A 252 -5.98 -1.28 1.30
N ILE A 253 -6.25 -2.47 1.82
CA ILE A 253 -5.73 -3.76 1.34
C ILE A 253 -6.92 -4.55 0.79
N VAL A 254 -6.71 -5.27 -0.31
CA VAL A 254 -7.61 -6.33 -0.78
C VAL A 254 -6.84 -7.65 -0.74
N ALA A 255 -7.33 -8.58 0.05
CA ALA A 255 -6.70 -9.88 0.25
C ALA A 255 -7.75 -10.94 0.58
N ASP A 256 -7.43 -12.20 0.28
CA ASP A 256 -8.28 -13.32 0.67
C ASP A 256 -8.28 -13.52 2.18
N TRP A 257 -9.34 -14.13 2.70
CA TRP A 257 -9.52 -14.30 4.15
C TRP A 257 -8.39 -15.07 4.83
N SER A 258 -7.70 -15.95 4.11
CA SER A 258 -6.52 -16.67 4.61
C SER A 258 -5.39 -15.76 5.09
N LEU A 259 -5.22 -14.59 4.46
CA LEU A 259 -4.32 -13.54 4.93
C LEU A 259 -5.05 -12.49 5.78
N MET A 260 -6.27 -12.12 5.40
CA MET A 260 -7.05 -11.06 6.07
C MET A 260 -7.18 -11.30 7.58
N GLY A 261 -7.46 -12.53 8.00
CA GLY A 261 -7.56 -12.88 9.42
C GLY A 261 -6.28 -12.59 10.21
N HIS A 262 -5.11 -12.80 9.60
CA HIS A 262 -3.81 -12.49 10.20
C HIS A 262 -3.56 -10.98 10.24
N LEU A 263 -3.88 -10.24 9.17
CA LEU A 263 -3.75 -8.79 9.13
C LEU A 263 -4.61 -8.13 10.23
N LEU A 264 -5.83 -8.64 10.44
CA LEU A 264 -6.73 -8.15 11.50
C LEU A 264 -6.17 -8.44 12.90
N SER A 265 -5.52 -9.57 13.12
CA SER A 265 -4.89 -9.88 14.40
C SER A 265 -3.69 -9.00 14.71
N LEU A 266 -3.00 -8.50 13.69
CA LEU A 266 -1.86 -7.59 13.80
C LEU A 266 -2.29 -6.10 13.91
N LYS A 267 -3.47 -5.75 13.36
CA LYS A 267 -4.00 -4.39 13.41
C LYS A 267 -4.58 -4.05 14.78
N THR A 268 -3.69 -3.78 15.74
CA THR A 268 -4.04 -3.52 17.15
C THR A 268 -4.20 -2.04 17.51
N ASP A 269 -4.35 -1.17 16.51
CA ASP A 269 -4.44 0.29 16.65
C ASP A 269 -5.84 0.82 16.99
N ALA A 270 -6.78 -0.06 17.32
CA ALA A 270 -8.20 0.26 17.57
C ALA A 270 -8.94 0.86 16.36
N GLY A 271 -8.36 0.78 15.16
CA GLY A 271 -8.93 1.24 13.91
C GLY A 271 -8.27 2.50 13.33
N SER A 272 -8.43 2.70 12.03
CA SER A 272 -8.01 3.91 11.33
C SER A 272 -9.00 5.06 11.57
N GLY A 273 -8.62 6.31 11.30
CA GLY A 273 -9.45 7.50 11.50
C GLY A 273 -10.87 7.33 10.92
N ALA A 274 -11.87 7.45 11.78
CA ALA A 274 -13.25 7.12 11.44
C ALA A 274 -13.88 8.21 10.57
N LEU A 275 -13.71 9.48 10.94
CA LEU A 275 -14.29 10.60 10.21
C LEU A 275 -13.81 10.66 8.76
N GLU A 276 -12.53 10.40 8.52
CA GLU A 276 -11.93 10.39 7.19
C GLU A 276 -12.52 9.28 6.31
N GLN A 277 -12.81 8.13 6.90
CA GLN A 277 -13.45 7.02 6.18
C GLN A 277 -14.91 7.35 5.84
N MET A 278 -15.65 7.95 6.76
CA MET A 278 -17.04 8.39 6.54
C MET A 278 -17.09 9.49 5.47
N LEU A 279 -16.18 10.47 5.55
CA LEU A 279 -16.06 11.55 4.58
C LEU A 279 -15.80 11.04 3.15
N LEU A 280 -14.89 10.06 3.01
CA LEU A 280 -14.56 9.49 1.70
C LEU A 280 -15.69 8.62 1.13
N ALA A 281 -16.49 8.01 1.97
CA ALA A 281 -17.65 7.23 1.54
C ALA A 281 -18.78 8.13 1.00
N GLU A 282 -18.96 9.33 1.61
CA GLU A 282 -19.95 10.34 1.18
C GLU A 282 -19.62 10.97 -0.14
#